data_b6c3e250a508c20eb2333088591727f1
#
_entry.id   b6c3e250a508c20eb2333088591727f1
#
_cell.length_a   1.000
_cell.length_b   1.000
_cell.length_c   1.000
_cell.angle_alpha   90.00
_cell.angle_beta   90.00
_cell.angle_gamma   90.00
#
_symmetry.space_group_name_H-M   'P 1'
#
loop_
_entity.id
_entity.type
_entity.pdbx_description
1 polymer ?
#
loop_
_entity_poly.entity_id
_entity_poly.type
_entity_poly.pdbx_seq_one_letter_code
_entity_poly.pdbx_strand_id
1 'polypeptide(L)'
;MEIIAVTKTWPPNYITMTHELGLRSIGENRVKEAIQKFQSFKKMPNIKKRFIGHLQSNKVKKCVDAFDTIDSIHSLKTLKKVSRECDRAKKTIEILLQVNTSKEKQKKGFQPDNLKEIITCFEVPNVNIVGLMTMAPYTKDKKVIKTSFSLLRDVKEKANNMLGKNLIK
;
A
#
# COMPACT_ATOMS: atom_id res chain seq x y z
N MET A 1 -3.75 -8.98 13.76
CA MET A 1 -3.40 -7.57 13.46
C MET A 1 -1.89 -7.50 13.23
N GLU A 2 -1.43 -6.88 12.15
CA GLU A 2 0.00 -6.68 11.85
C GLU A 2 0.37 -5.21 12.15
N ILE A 3 1.51 -4.99 12.80
CA ILE A 3 2.05 -3.66 13.06
C ILE A 3 3.15 -3.39 12.02
N ILE A 4 3.05 -2.25 11.34
CA ILE A 4 4.04 -1.78 10.37
C ILE A 4 4.84 -0.66 11.03
N ALA A 5 6.13 -0.86 11.24
CA ALA A 5 7.02 0.19 11.71
C ALA A 5 7.28 1.20 10.58
N VAL A 6 6.83 2.43 10.76
CA VAL A 6 7.03 3.50 9.78
C VAL A 6 8.39 4.13 10.00
N THR A 7 9.38 3.69 9.21
CA THR A 7 10.79 4.09 9.35
C THR A 7 11.20 5.24 8.41
N LYS A 8 10.24 5.79 7.64
CA LYS A 8 10.49 6.96 6.80
C LYS A 8 11.10 8.11 7.61
N THR A 9 12.07 8.82 7.03
CA THR A 9 12.79 9.94 7.64
C THR A 9 13.74 9.58 8.81
N TRP A 10 13.72 8.35 9.29
CA TRP A 10 14.61 7.88 10.34
C TRP A 10 15.86 7.22 9.75
N PRO A 11 17.00 7.25 10.45
CA PRO A 11 18.23 6.57 10.03
C PRO A 11 18.08 5.05 9.89
N PRO A 12 18.95 4.36 9.14
CA PRO A 12 18.86 2.91 8.88
C PRO A 12 18.89 2.03 10.14
N ASN A 13 19.56 2.47 11.23
CA ASN A 13 19.61 1.73 12.49
C ASN A 13 18.23 1.51 13.13
N TYR A 14 17.25 2.37 12.86
CA TYR A 14 15.87 2.16 13.32
C TYR A 14 15.22 0.91 12.72
N ILE A 15 15.65 0.49 11.53
CA ILE A 15 15.18 -0.77 10.93
C ILE A 15 15.74 -1.95 11.73
N THR A 16 17.01 -1.87 12.16
CA THR A 16 17.63 -2.88 13.03
C THR A 16 16.89 -2.98 14.36
N MET A 17 16.66 -1.85 15.02
CA MET A 17 15.90 -1.81 16.28
C MET A 17 14.48 -2.38 16.11
N THR A 18 13.81 -2.06 14.99
CA THR A 18 12.49 -2.61 14.65
C THR A 18 12.53 -4.14 14.60
N HIS A 19 13.55 -4.70 13.95
CA HIS A 19 13.73 -6.14 13.83
C HIS A 19 14.02 -6.82 15.19
N GLU A 20 14.87 -6.20 16.02
CA GLU A 20 15.19 -6.67 17.37
C GLU A 20 13.96 -6.69 18.27
N LEU A 21 13.03 -5.73 18.11
CA LEU A 21 11.73 -5.70 18.79
C LEU A 21 10.73 -6.73 18.26
N GLY A 22 11.12 -7.58 17.31
CA GLY A 22 10.27 -8.64 16.77
C GLY A 22 9.32 -8.19 15.66
N LEU A 23 9.34 -6.91 15.23
CA LEU A 23 8.53 -6.44 14.10
C LEU A 23 9.16 -6.87 12.78
N ARG A 24 8.32 -7.27 11.83
CA ARG A 24 8.77 -7.84 10.54
C ARG A 24 8.31 -7.04 9.32
N SER A 25 7.62 -5.93 9.54
CA SER A 25 7.16 -5.04 8.47
C SER A 25 7.63 -3.62 8.70
N ILE A 26 8.24 -3.02 7.69
CA ILE A 26 8.69 -1.62 7.68
C ILE A 26 8.01 -0.84 6.55
N GLY A 27 7.69 0.43 6.81
CA GLY A 27 7.02 1.32 5.86
C GLY A 27 7.88 2.52 5.47
N GLU A 28 8.11 2.68 4.16
CA GLU A 28 8.86 3.80 3.57
C GLU A 28 8.01 4.54 2.53
N ASN A 29 8.18 5.86 2.42
CA ASN A 29 7.39 6.67 1.51
C ASN A 29 8.17 7.29 0.35
N ARG A 30 9.50 7.12 0.31
CA ARG A 30 10.39 7.64 -0.74
C ARG A 30 11.28 6.54 -1.28
N VAL A 31 11.07 6.17 -2.55
CA VAL A 31 11.78 5.05 -3.19
C VAL A 31 13.30 5.21 -3.15
N LYS A 32 13.83 6.42 -3.44
CA LYS A 32 15.29 6.66 -3.45
C LYS A 32 15.91 6.49 -2.06
N GLU A 33 15.29 7.07 -1.05
CA GLU A 33 15.73 6.98 0.35
C GLU A 33 15.68 5.53 0.85
N ALA A 34 14.59 4.84 0.57
CA ALA A 34 14.42 3.44 0.94
C ALA A 34 15.50 2.53 0.35
N ILE A 35 15.81 2.67 -0.93
CA ILE A 35 16.84 1.87 -1.59
C ILE A 35 18.21 2.06 -0.90
N GLN A 36 18.57 3.29 -0.53
CA GLN A 36 19.81 3.57 0.20
C GLN A 36 19.82 2.90 1.58
N LYS A 37 18.71 3.00 2.34
CA LYS A 37 18.56 2.33 3.63
C LYS A 37 18.64 0.81 3.51
N PHE A 38 17.99 0.23 2.50
CA PHE A 38 17.94 -1.22 2.31
C PHE A 38 19.31 -1.83 2.02
N GLN A 39 20.28 -1.05 1.55
CA GLN A 39 21.66 -1.50 1.39
C GLN A 39 22.35 -1.76 2.74
N SER A 40 21.96 -1.03 3.80
CA SER A 40 22.58 -1.12 5.12
C SER A 40 22.19 -2.39 5.90
N PHE A 41 21.08 -3.06 5.53
CA PHE A 41 20.57 -4.23 6.26
C PHE A 41 20.28 -5.45 5.38
N LYS A 42 21.05 -5.64 4.31
CA LYS A 42 20.94 -6.80 3.40
C LYS A 42 20.97 -8.16 4.10
N LYS A 43 21.50 -8.23 5.32
CA LYS A 43 21.65 -9.46 6.12
C LYS A 43 20.46 -9.75 7.06
N MET A 44 19.42 -8.90 7.11
CA MET A 44 18.27 -9.15 7.98
C MET A 44 17.24 -10.01 7.26
N PRO A 45 17.03 -11.26 7.69
CA PRO A 45 16.01 -12.13 7.09
C PRO A 45 14.61 -11.67 7.49
N ASN A 46 13.64 -11.94 6.64
CA ASN A 46 12.21 -11.83 6.94
C ASN A 46 11.67 -10.42 7.26
N ILE A 47 12.30 -9.35 6.77
CA ILE A 47 11.72 -8.01 6.81
C ILE A 47 10.94 -7.74 5.54
N LYS A 48 9.62 -7.53 5.68
CA LYS A 48 8.72 -7.12 4.61
C LYS A 48 8.83 -5.61 4.40
N LYS A 49 9.26 -5.21 3.20
CA LYS A 49 9.45 -3.81 2.79
C LYS A 49 8.19 -3.30 2.13
N ARG A 50 7.48 -2.40 2.79
CA ARG A 50 6.20 -1.86 2.35
C ARG A 50 6.35 -0.43 1.85
N PHE A 51 5.92 -0.17 0.62
CA PHE A 51 5.85 1.20 0.10
C PHE A 51 4.51 1.82 0.49
N ILE A 52 4.55 2.84 1.35
CA ILE A 52 3.37 3.52 1.89
C ILE A 52 3.21 4.97 1.39
N GLY A 53 4.09 5.41 0.47
CA GLY A 53 4.10 6.77 -0.05
C GLY A 53 3.30 6.93 -1.35
N HIS A 54 3.20 8.19 -1.84
CA HIS A 54 2.62 8.42 -3.16
C HIS A 54 3.56 7.93 -4.27
N LEU A 55 3.11 6.93 -5.03
CA LEU A 55 3.90 6.34 -6.11
C LEU A 55 3.81 7.19 -7.39
N GLN A 56 4.89 7.90 -7.70
CA GLN A 56 5.03 8.63 -8.95
C GLN A 56 5.33 7.68 -10.11
N SER A 57 4.77 7.98 -11.28
CA SER A 57 4.89 7.14 -12.48
C SER A 57 6.33 6.83 -12.90
N ASN A 58 7.27 7.77 -12.73
CA ASN A 58 8.69 7.59 -13.06
C ASN A 58 9.49 6.79 -12.03
N LYS A 59 8.87 6.45 -10.89
CA LYS A 59 9.49 5.65 -9.81
C LYS A 59 8.97 4.21 -9.74
N VAL A 60 7.97 3.86 -10.54
CA VAL A 60 7.31 2.53 -10.48
C VAL A 60 8.32 1.41 -10.64
N LYS A 61 9.19 1.45 -11.66
CA LYS A 61 10.22 0.43 -11.87
C LYS A 61 11.06 0.19 -10.61
N LYS A 62 11.67 1.25 -10.08
CA LYS A 62 12.53 1.16 -8.88
C LYS A 62 11.75 0.71 -7.63
N CYS A 63 10.46 1.07 -7.54
CA CYS A 63 9.60 0.64 -6.46
C CYS A 63 9.33 -0.86 -6.53
N VAL A 64 8.96 -1.38 -7.71
CA VAL A 64 8.75 -2.81 -7.93
C VAL A 64 10.02 -3.61 -7.63
N ASP A 65 11.19 -3.12 -8.03
CA ASP A 65 12.47 -3.80 -7.79
C ASP A 65 12.83 -3.87 -6.30
N ALA A 66 12.48 -2.84 -5.51
CA ALA A 66 12.98 -2.66 -4.14
C ALA A 66 12.01 -3.08 -3.02
N PHE A 67 10.71 -3.14 -3.30
CA PHE A 67 9.69 -3.39 -2.29
C PHE A 67 8.97 -4.73 -2.49
N ASP A 68 8.43 -5.25 -1.38
CA ASP A 68 7.63 -6.48 -1.37
C ASP A 68 6.14 -6.17 -1.51
N THR A 69 5.69 -4.97 -1.06
CA THR A 69 4.31 -4.50 -1.20
C THR A 69 4.25 -3.02 -1.59
N ILE A 70 3.13 -2.64 -2.21
CA ILE A 70 2.77 -1.24 -2.46
C ILE A 70 1.37 -1.00 -1.86
N ASP A 71 1.32 -0.29 -0.75
CA ASP A 71 0.10 -0.12 0.05
C ASP A 71 -0.71 1.14 -0.33
N SER A 72 -0.33 1.83 -1.40
CA SER A 72 -0.83 3.17 -1.76
C SER A 72 -1.17 3.32 -3.24
N ILE A 73 -1.66 2.26 -3.87
CA ILE A 73 -2.15 2.33 -5.24
C ILE A 73 -3.47 3.10 -5.29
N HIS A 74 -3.45 4.26 -5.93
CA HIS A 74 -4.52 5.27 -5.90
C HIS A 74 -5.25 5.44 -7.24
N SER A 75 -4.90 4.66 -8.27
CA SER A 75 -5.57 4.70 -9.58
C SER A 75 -5.27 3.46 -10.42
N LEU A 76 -6.22 3.09 -11.29
CA LEU A 76 -6.05 1.99 -12.25
C LEU A 76 -4.86 2.25 -13.20
N LYS A 77 -4.61 3.50 -13.59
CA LYS A 77 -3.44 3.89 -14.42
C LYS A 77 -2.12 3.52 -13.75
N THR A 78 -1.98 3.81 -12.45
CA THR A 78 -0.77 3.47 -11.69
C THR A 78 -0.64 1.95 -11.53
N LEU A 79 -1.75 1.25 -11.23
CA LEU A 79 -1.78 -0.20 -11.10
C LEU A 79 -1.33 -0.91 -12.39
N LYS A 80 -1.88 -0.52 -13.55
CA LYS A 80 -1.46 -1.05 -14.86
C LYS A 80 0.02 -0.83 -15.15
N LYS A 81 0.61 0.26 -14.64
CA LYS A 81 2.04 0.51 -14.79
C LYS A 81 2.86 -0.39 -13.87
N VAL A 82 2.41 -0.62 -12.64
CA VAL A 82 3.03 -1.59 -11.71
C VAL A 82 2.98 -2.99 -12.32
N SER A 83 1.83 -3.43 -12.83
CA SER A 83 1.66 -4.72 -13.50
C SER A 83 2.67 -4.95 -14.63
N ARG A 84 2.88 -3.96 -15.50
CA ARG A 84 3.87 -4.04 -16.59
C ARG A 84 5.31 -4.17 -16.07
N GLU A 85 5.66 -3.47 -15.00
CA GLU A 85 6.98 -3.59 -14.40
C GLU A 85 7.17 -4.92 -13.65
N CYS A 86 6.11 -5.47 -13.06
CA CYS A 86 6.10 -6.82 -12.47
C CYS A 86 6.32 -7.89 -13.53
N ASP A 87 5.62 -7.81 -14.67
CA ASP A 87 5.79 -8.70 -15.81
C ASP A 87 7.25 -8.69 -16.31
N ARG A 88 7.80 -7.50 -16.51
CA ARG A 88 9.19 -7.31 -16.93
C ARG A 88 10.20 -7.89 -15.91
N ALA A 89 9.92 -7.76 -14.61
CA ALA A 89 10.77 -8.27 -13.53
C ALA A 89 10.50 -9.76 -13.23
N LYS A 90 9.54 -10.39 -13.90
CA LYS A 90 9.06 -11.77 -13.67
C LYS A 90 8.74 -12.03 -12.18
N LYS A 91 8.05 -11.09 -11.56
CA LYS A 91 7.63 -11.19 -10.15
C LYS A 91 6.20 -10.70 -9.96
N THR A 92 5.58 -11.13 -8.87
CA THR A 92 4.31 -10.60 -8.39
C THR A 92 4.56 -9.77 -7.14
N ILE A 93 3.82 -8.68 -6.96
CA ILE A 93 3.89 -7.81 -5.78
C ILE A 93 2.51 -7.70 -5.12
N GLU A 94 2.48 -7.69 -3.79
CA GLU A 94 1.24 -7.45 -3.06
C GLU A 94 0.83 -5.98 -3.10
N ILE A 95 -0.46 -5.73 -3.29
CA ILE A 95 -1.05 -4.40 -3.47
C ILE A 95 -2.16 -4.15 -2.46
N LEU A 96 -2.16 -2.96 -1.85
CA LEU A 96 -3.38 -2.39 -1.27
C LEU A 96 -3.87 -1.24 -2.15
N LEU A 97 -5.17 -1.22 -2.43
CA LEU A 97 -5.81 -0.11 -3.14
C LEU A 97 -6.15 1.00 -2.14
N GLN A 98 -5.62 2.19 -2.37
CA GLN A 98 -5.90 3.35 -1.52
C GLN A 98 -7.24 3.96 -1.88
N VAL A 99 -8.17 4.00 -0.91
CA VAL A 99 -9.51 4.58 -1.04
C VAL A 99 -9.57 5.90 -0.29
N ASN A 100 -10.11 6.96 -0.91
CA ASN A 100 -10.28 8.27 -0.29
C ASN A 100 -11.56 8.31 0.55
N THR A 101 -11.49 7.86 1.79
CA THR A 101 -12.63 7.89 2.73
C THR A 101 -12.77 9.23 3.48
N SER A 102 -11.82 10.14 3.32
CA SER A 102 -11.85 11.44 4.01
C SER A 102 -12.72 12.47 3.30
N LYS A 103 -13.16 12.21 2.06
CA LYS A 103 -13.90 13.12 1.18
C LYS A 103 -13.15 14.45 0.85
N GLU A 104 -11.88 14.55 1.21
CA GLU A 104 -11.05 15.71 0.88
C GLU A 104 -10.60 15.61 -0.59
N LYS A 105 -10.99 16.58 -1.41
CA LYS A 105 -10.75 16.60 -2.87
C LYS A 105 -9.26 16.50 -3.24
N GLN A 106 -8.37 17.03 -2.39
CA GLN A 106 -6.93 17.00 -2.60
C GLN A 106 -6.28 15.64 -2.29
N LYS A 107 -6.95 14.75 -1.56
CA LYS A 107 -6.43 13.43 -1.25
C LYS A 107 -6.65 12.48 -2.41
N LYS A 108 -5.58 11.76 -2.76
CA LYS A 108 -5.60 10.73 -3.80
C LYS A 108 -6.21 9.45 -3.28
N GLY A 109 -6.77 8.68 -4.19
CA GLY A 109 -7.38 7.38 -3.89
C GLY A 109 -8.60 7.13 -4.78
N PHE A 110 -9.00 5.87 -4.87
CA PHE A 110 -10.26 5.50 -5.47
C PHE A 110 -11.41 6.10 -4.70
N GLN A 111 -12.47 6.51 -5.38
CA GLN A 111 -13.65 7.04 -4.69
C GLN A 111 -14.46 5.89 -4.10
N PRO A 112 -14.96 6.02 -2.84
CA PRO A 112 -15.70 4.95 -2.16
C PRO A 112 -16.97 4.49 -2.87
N ASP A 113 -17.57 5.36 -3.66
CA ASP A 113 -18.79 5.11 -4.46
C ASP A 113 -18.49 4.54 -5.85
N ASN A 114 -17.26 4.65 -6.34
CA ASN A 114 -16.84 4.09 -7.62
C ASN A 114 -16.34 2.64 -7.49
N LEU A 115 -17.21 1.75 -7.01
CA LEU A 115 -16.88 0.33 -6.83
C LEU A 115 -16.47 -0.34 -8.16
N LYS A 116 -17.05 0.09 -9.28
CA LYS A 116 -16.73 -0.47 -10.59
C LYS A 116 -15.23 -0.33 -10.92
N GLU A 117 -14.62 0.82 -10.65
CA GLU A 117 -13.19 1.02 -10.88
C GLU A 117 -12.33 0.15 -9.96
N ILE A 118 -12.75 -0.01 -8.68
CA ILE A 118 -12.07 -0.89 -7.71
C ILE A 118 -12.11 -2.35 -8.20
N ILE A 119 -13.27 -2.83 -8.66
CA ILE A 119 -13.44 -4.20 -9.18
C ILE A 119 -12.57 -4.42 -10.41
N THR A 120 -12.54 -3.46 -11.36
CA THR A 120 -11.71 -3.55 -12.57
C THR A 120 -10.21 -3.71 -12.23
N CYS A 121 -9.75 -3.26 -11.05
CA CYS A 121 -8.38 -3.48 -10.64
C CYS A 121 -8.02 -4.97 -10.48
N PHE A 122 -8.98 -5.83 -10.12
CA PHE A 122 -8.75 -7.27 -9.94
C PHE A 122 -8.55 -8.04 -11.24
N GLU A 123 -8.84 -7.43 -12.38
CA GLU A 123 -8.58 -7.97 -13.71
C GLU A 123 -7.12 -7.70 -14.17
N VAL A 124 -6.37 -6.87 -13.45
CA VAL A 124 -4.99 -6.51 -13.80
C VAL A 124 -4.04 -7.65 -13.45
N PRO A 125 -3.32 -8.22 -14.44
CA PRO A 125 -2.43 -9.36 -14.21
C PRO A 125 -1.14 -8.95 -13.45
N ASN A 126 -0.36 -9.97 -13.04
CA ASN A 126 0.98 -9.82 -12.45
C ASN A 126 1.05 -9.01 -11.15
N VAL A 127 -0.09 -8.76 -10.51
CA VAL A 127 -0.20 -8.13 -9.18
C VAL A 127 -1.15 -8.93 -8.31
N ASN A 128 -0.91 -8.92 -7.00
CA ASN A 128 -1.78 -9.57 -6.03
C ASN A 128 -2.45 -8.51 -5.14
N ILE A 129 -3.71 -8.18 -5.43
CA ILE A 129 -4.46 -7.23 -4.61
C ILE A 129 -4.99 -7.98 -3.37
N VAL A 130 -4.44 -7.64 -2.20
CA VAL A 130 -4.73 -8.33 -0.94
C VAL A 130 -5.60 -7.51 0.01
N GLY A 131 -5.87 -6.24 -0.30
CA GLY A 131 -6.66 -5.40 0.60
C GLY A 131 -6.88 -3.98 0.12
N LEU A 132 -7.54 -3.21 0.98
CA LEU A 132 -7.74 -1.77 0.83
C LEU A 132 -6.96 -1.01 1.90
N MET A 133 -6.59 0.22 1.61
CA MET A 133 -5.92 1.12 2.54
C MET A 133 -6.62 2.49 2.53
N THR A 134 -6.65 3.14 3.67
CA THR A 134 -7.04 4.55 3.75
C THR A 134 -6.24 5.30 4.80
N MET A 135 -6.24 6.61 4.68
CA MET A 135 -5.75 7.53 5.70
C MET A 135 -6.90 8.40 6.17
N ALA A 136 -7.26 8.28 7.43
CA ALA A 136 -8.24 9.18 8.05
C ALA A 136 -7.76 10.64 8.00
N PRO A 137 -8.65 11.63 8.10
CA PRO A 137 -8.26 13.03 8.27
C PRO A 137 -7.39 13.22 9.51
N TYR A 138 -6.48 14.20 9.46
CA TYR A 138 -5.70 14.58 10.63
C TYR A 138 -6.58 15.39 11.58
N THR A 139 -7.17 14.73 12.58
CA THR A 139 -8.10 15.34 13.54
C THR A 139 -8.04 14.60 14.89
N LYS A 140 -8.41 15.29 15.96
CA LYS A 140 -8.64 14.69 17.29
C LYS A 140 -10.06 14.11 17.44
N ASP A 141 -10.96 14.40 16.50
CA ASP A 141 -12.33 13.88 16.54
C ASP A 141 -12.36 12.39 16.20
N LYS A 142 -12.54 11.58 17.24
CA LYS A 142 -12.62 10.11 17.14
C LYS A 142 -13.79 9.64 16.26
N LYS A 143 -14.90 10.41 16.18
CA LYS A 143 -16.05 10.07 15.34
C LYS A 143 -15.68 10.14 13.85
N VAL A 144 -14.98 11.21 13.45
CA VAL A 144 -14.50 11.38 12.08
C VAL A 144 -13.54 10.26 11.69
N ILE A 145 -12.59 9.93 12.58
CA ILE A 145 -11.63 8.84 12.35
C ILE A 145 -12.38 7.50 12.19
N LYS A 146 -13.29 7.19 13.12
CA LYS A 146 -14.10 5.96 13.08
C LYS A 146 -14.92 5.86 11.80
N THR A 147 -15.57 6.95 11.38
CA THR A 147 -16.37 7.01 10.15
C THR A 147 -15.53 6.68 8.92
N SER A 148 -14.30 7.22 8.83
CA SER A 148 -13.39 6.94 7.71
C SER A 148 -13.04 5.46 7.61
N PHE A 149 -12.73 4.80 8.72
CA PHE A 149 -12.42 3.36 8.72
C PHE A 149 -13.66 2.48 8.52
N SER A 150 -14.83 2.87 9.07
CA SER A 150 -16.09 2.16 8.81
C SER A 150 -16.45 2.20 7.33
N LEU A 151 -16.33 3.37 6.68
CA LEU A 151 -16.57 3.50 5.24
C LEU A 151 -15.63 2.60 4.42
N LEU A 152 -14.36 2.49 4.79
CA LEU A 152 -13.43 1.57 4.10
C LEU A 152 -13.89 0.11 4.23
N ARG A 153 -14.36 -0.30 5.42
CA ARG A 153 -14.90 -1.64 5.64
C ARG A 153 -16.13 -1.89 4.78
N ASP A 154 -17.06 -0.93 4.69
CA ASP A 154 -18.25 -1.04 3.85
C ASP A 154 -17.88 -1.19 2.36
N VAL A 155 -16.88 -0.43 1.89
CA VAL A 155 -16.34 -0.56 0.53
C VAL A 155 -15.78 -1.97 0.32
N LYS A 156 -15.02 -2.50 1.29
CA LYS A 156 -14.46 -3.86 1.22
C LYS A 156 -15.57 -4.91 1.09
N GLU A 157 -16.59 -4.85 1.94
CA GLU A 157 -17.70 -5.81 1.94
C GLU A 157 -18.47 -5.77 0.62
N LYS A 158 -18.81 -4.57 0.14
CA LYS A 158 -19.48 -4.40 -1.15
C LYS A 158 -18.64 -4.92 -2.32
N ALA A 159 -17.34 -4.64 -2.33
CA ALA A 159 -16.43 -5.11 -3.37
C ALA A 159 -16.31 -6.66 -3.35
N ASN A 160 -16.17 -7.28 -2.18
CA ASN A 160 -16.12 -8.73 -2.04
C ASN A 160 -17.43 -9.39 -2.54
N ASN A 161 -18.59 -8.82 -2.21
CA ASN A 161 -19.88 -9.30 -2.70
C ASN A 161 -19.97 -9.24 -4.23
N MET A 162 -19.51 -8.14 -4.84
CA MET A 162 -19.49 -8.00 -6.30
C MET A 162 -18.51 -8.97 -6.99
N LEU A 163 -17.39 -9.29 -6.34
CA LEU A 163 -16.39 -10.24 -6.81
C LEU A 163 -16.82 -11.71 -6.61
N GLY A 164 -17.87 -11.96 -5.83
CA GLY A 164 -18.38 -13.30 -5.49
C GLY A 164 -17.41 -14.10 -4.61
N LYS A 165 -16.44 -13.47 -3.96
CA LYS A 165 -15.43 -14.12 -3.11
C LYS A 165 -14.71 -13.12 -2.20
N ASN A 166 -14.22 -13.61 -1.06
CA ASN A 166 -13.46 -12.81 -0.07
C ASN A 166 -11.99 -12.62 -0.49
N LEU A 167 -11.75 -11.89 -1.55
CA LEU A 167 -10.40 -11.56 -2.03
C LEU A 167 -9.73 -10.44 -1.23
N ILE A 168 -10.53 -9.51 -0.73
CA ILE A 168 -10.09 -8.35 0.03
C ILE A 168 -10.13 -8.70 1.52
N LYS A 169 -8.96 -8.70 2.16
CA LYS A 169 -8.79 -9.01 3.59
C LYS A 169 -8.96 -7.77 4.48
#